data_860163bd9988ef37eb4c2cf7dc48c28f
#
_entry.id   860163bd9988ef37eb4c2cf7dc48c28f
#
_cell.length_a   1.000
_cell.length_b   1.000
_cell.length_c   1.000
_cell.angle_alpha   90.00
_cell.angle_beta   90.00
_cell.angle_gamma   90.00
#
_symmetry.space_group_name_H-M   'P 1'
#
loop_
_entity.id
_entity.type
_entity.pdbx_description
1 polymer ?
#
loop_
_entity_poly.entity_id
_entity_poly.type
_entity_poly.pdbx_seq_one_letter_code
_entity_poly.pdbx_strand_id
1 'polypeptide(L)'
;KGIITMGSPLEKAACIRYQELLSPNIFNGYGTTESFWNTFLRPYDLPEMAGSAGRSCTDDEVRLVNVYDDRKAEPDDTVPCDNKTEGEIIIKCPNKTTYCYVNNEKATKDKFYKGWMYTGDIGTWNSEQFFTIAGRKDDMIISKGENIYPARIEEILNSHPKVQECIVTGVPDSTRGECVAAYVIKADESPVSYTHLRAH
;
A
#
# COMPACT_ATOMS: atom_id res chain seq x y z
N LYS A 1 -26.56 7.14 -3.94
CA LYS A 1 -25.49 7.79 -3.15
C LYS A 1 -24.46 6.74 -2.80
N GLY A 2 -23.17 7.08 -2.74
CA GLY A 2 -22.08 6.19 -2.40
C GLY A 2 -21.05 6.90 -1.53
N ILE A 3 -20.10 6.13 -1.01
CA ILE A 3 -18.97 6.62 -0.19
C ILE A 3 -17.70 6.22 -0.91
N ILE A 4 -16.79 7.18 -1.09
CA ILE A 4 -15.46 6.96 -1.65
C ILE A 4 -14.46 7.11 -0.51
N THR A 5 -13.63 6.11 -0.29
CA THR A 5 -12.48 6.16 0.61
C THR A 5 -11.19 6.28 -0.20
N MET A 6 -10.20 6.98 0.34
CA MET A 6 -8.91 7.19 -0.30
C MET A 6 -7.87 7.68 0.70
N GLY A 7 -6.59 7.66 0.31
CA GLY A 7 -5.48 8.24 1.09
C GLY A 7 -4.82 7.28 2.07
N SER A 8 -5.48 6.18 2.40
CA SER A 8 -4.90 5.07 3.16
C SER A 8 -5.52 3.75 2.70
N PRO A 9 -4.88 2.60 2.94
CA PRO A 9 -5.49 1.30 2.69
C PRO A 9 -6.83 1.16 3.42
N LEU A 10 -7.85 0.64 2.74
CA LEU A 10 -9.12 0.29 3.36
C LEU A 10 -9.09 -1.18 3.75
N GLU A 11 -9.03 -1.45 5.04
CA GLU A 11 -9.01 -2.81 5.57
C GLU A 11 -10.26 -3.60 5.14
N LYS A 12 -10.07 -4.90 4.90
CA LYS A 12 -11.15 -5.79 4.45
C LYS A 12 -12.37 -5.77 5.39
N ALA A 13 -12.13 -5.89 6.70
CA ALA A 13 -13.20 -5.88 7.70
C ALA A 13 -13.94 -4.55 7.74
N ALA A 14 -13.22 -3.43 7.66
CA ALA A 14 -13.81 -2.09 7.62
C ALA A 14 -14.63 -1.87 6.35
N CYS A 15 -14.14 -2.32 5.20
CA CYS A 15 -14.83 -2.22 3.92
C CYS A 15 -16.19 -2.92 3.97
N ILE A 16 -16.22 -4.18 4.43
CA ILE A 16 -17.45 -4.97 4.57
C ILE A 16 -18.40 -4.30 5.55
N ARG A 17 -17.89 -3.87 6.71
CA ARG A 17 -18.71 -3.19 7.73
C ARG A 17 -19.31 -1.88 7.21
N TYR A 18 -18.57 -1.10 6.43
CA TYR A 18 -19.11 0.14 5.84
C TYR A 18 -20.18 -0.16 4.79
N GLN A 19 -20.02 -1.23 4.02
CA GLN A 19 -21.03 -1.66 3.05
C GLN A 19 -22.35 -2.04 3.75
N GLU A 20 -22.28 -2.73 4.88
CA GLU A 20 -23.46 -3.14 5.66
C GLU A 20 -24.13 -1.98 6.39
N LEU A 21 -23.34 -1.11 7.06
CA LEU A 21 -23.86 -0.12 8.00
C LEU A 21 -24.11 1.25 7.39
N LEU A 22 -23.35 1.65 6.36
CA LEU A 22 -23.38 3.02 5.85
C LEU A 22 -23.98 3.11 4.45
N SER A 23 -23.47 2.33 3.51
CA SER A 23 -23.93 2.33 2.13
C SER A 23 -23.51 1.06 1.40
N PRO A 24 -24.38 0.41 0.62
CA PRO A 24 -23.96 -0.69 -0.26
C PRO A 24 -22.96 -0.25 -1.34
N ASN A 25 -22.86 1.06 -1.61
CA ASN A 25 -22.01 1.63 -2.63
C ASN A 25 -20.72 2.19 -2.00
N ILE A 26 -19.82 1.32 -1.56
CA ILE A 26 -18.49 1.68 -1.10
C ILE A 26 -17.52 1.57 -2.28
N PHE A 27 -16.71 2.60 -2.45
CA PHE A 27 -15.61 2.65 -3.40
C PHE A 27 -14.30 2.88 -2.64
N ASN A 28 -13.23 2.25 -3.05
CA ASN A 28 -11.88 2.56 -2.55
C ASN A 28 -10.99 2.96 -3.72
N GLY A 29 -10.44 4.17 -3.68
CA GLY A 29 -9.58 4.72 -4.70
C GLY A 29 -8.12 4.78 -4.25
N TYR A 30 -7.20 4.33 -5.11
CA TYR A 30 -5.78 4.53 -4.93
C TYR A 30 -5.23 5.44 -6.04
N GLY A 31 -4.30 6.29 -5.64
CA GLY A 31 -3.57 7.19 -6.52
C GLY A 31 -2.62 8.07 -5.73
N THR A 32 -1.94 8.96 -6.44
CA THR A 32 -0.95 9.88 -5.86
C THR A 32 -1.32 11.32 -6.18
N THR A 33 -0.66 12.27 -5.53
CA THR A 33 -0.85 13.70 -5.83
C THR A 33 -0.56 14.01 -7.30
N GLU A 34 0.43 13.33 -7.88
CA GLU A 34 0.89 13.54 -9.26
C GLU A 34 -0.06 13.00 -10.32
N SER A 35 -0.89 12.01 -9.98
CA SER A 35 -1.69 11.26 -10.95
C SER A 35 -3.18 11.16 -10.59
N PHE A 36 -3.56 11.71 -9.43
CA PHE A 36 -4.91 11.61 -8.90
C PHE A 36 -5.32 10.14 -8.69
N TRP A 37 -6.51 9.70 -9.10
CA TRP A 37 -6.95 8.31 -8.95
C TRP A 37 -6.54 7.46 -10.14
N ASN A 38 -5.92 6.33 -9.85
CA ASN A 38 -5.42 5.40 -10.87
C ASN A 38 -6.05 4.01 -10.78
N THR A 39 -6.49 3.59 -9.59
CA THR A 39 -7.28 2.38 -9.43
C THR A 39 -8.54 2.62 -8.62
N PHE A 40 -9.56 1.79 -8.83
CA PHE A 40 -10.80 1.78 -8.06
C PHE A 40 -11.25 0.36 -7.75
N LEU A 41 -11.52 0.12 -6.46
CA LEU A 41 -12.39 -0.95 -6.00
C LEU A 41 -13.84 -0.43 -6.06
N ARG A 42 -14.72 -1.21 -6.63
CA ARG A 42 -16.11 -0.81 -6.89
C ARG A 42 -17.07 -1.66 -6.06
N PRO A 43 -18.30 -1.20 -5.78
CA PRO A 43 -19.26 -1.93 -4.97
C PRO A 43 -19.57 -3.36 -5.42
N TYR A 44 -19.53 -3.61 -6.73
CA TYR A 44 -19.79 -4.94 -7.29
C TYR A 44 -18.57 -5.90 -7.22
N ASP A 45 -17.39 -5.39 -6.85
CA ASP A 45 -16.19 -6.19 -6.56
C ASP A 45 -16.20 -6.72 -5.11
N LEU A 46 -17.17 -6.25 -4.30
CA LEU A 46 -17.31 -6.59 -2.90
C LEU A 46 -18.33 -7.73 -2.70
N PRO A 47 -18.14 -8.57 -1.67
CA PRO A 47 -17.08 -8.53 -0.66
C PRO A 47 -15.78 -9.27 -1.06
N GLU A 48 -15.72 -9.91 -2.23
CA GLU A 48 -14.65 -10.83 -2.63
C GLU A 48 -13.28 -10.12 -2.67
N MET A 49 -13.23 -8.91 -3.23
CA MET A 49 -12.01 -8.12 -3.39
C MET A 49 -11.82 -7.06 -2.32
N ALA A 50 -12.55 -7.17 -1.19
CA ALA A 50 -12.38 -6.27 -0.05
C ALA A 50 -10.95 -6.32 0.49
N GLY A 51 -10.36 -5.16 0.75
CA GLY A 51 -8.95 -4.99 1.13
C GLY A 51 -8.01 -4.71 -0.04
N SER A 52 -8.50 -4.81 -1.29
CA SER A 52 -7.73 -4.37 -2.45
C SER A 52 -7.93 -2.88 -2.75
N ALA A 53 -7.01 -2.31 -3.53
CA ALA A 53 -7.15 -0.97 -4.11
C ALA A 53 -7.92 -0.98 -5.45
N GLY A 54 -8.49 -2.14 -5.82
CA GLY A 54 -9.24 -2.30 -7.06
C GLY A 54 -8.39 -2.50 -8.30
N ARG A 55 -8.94 -2.15 -9.45
CA ARG A 55 -8.31 -2.26 -10.78
C ARG A 55 -8.09 -0.88 -11.40
N SER A 56 -7.22 -0.84 -12.42
CA SER A 56 -6.91 0.39 -13.16
C SER A 56 -8.15 1.13 -13.65
N CYS A 57 -8.10 2.45 -13.60
CA CYS A 57 -9.05 3.33 -14.26
C CYS A 57 -8.97 3.19 -15.79
N THR A 58 -10.02 3.59 -16.50
CA THR A 58 -10.19 3.35 -17.94
C THR A 58 -9.03 3.87 -18.79
N ASP A 59 -8.48 5.04 -18.46
CA ASP A 59 -7.43 5.69 -19.25
C ASP A 59 -6.03 5.55 -18.66
N ASP A 60 -5.89 4.71 -17.62
CA ASP A 60 -4.63 4.48 -16.93
C ASP A 60 -4.11 3.06 -17.16
N GLU A 61 -2.80 2.95 -17.30
CA GLU A 61 -2.10 1.69 -17.19
C GLU A 61 -1.41 1.64 -15.82
N VAL A 62 -1.66 0.56 -15.07
CA VAL A 62 -0.98 0.28 -13.79
C VAL A 62 -0.31 -1.07 -13.89
N ARG A 63 0.93 -1.16 -13.48
CA ARG A 63 1.72 -2.40 -13.47
C ARG A 63 2.47 -2.55 -12.16
N LEU A 64 2.82 -3.79 -11.82
CA LEU A 64 3.78 -4.11 -10.79
C LEU A 64 5.05 -4.62 -11.45
N VAL A 65 6.17 -3.94 -11.17
CA VAL A 65 7.48 -4.31 -11.73
C VAL A 65 8.42 -4.80 -10.65
N ASN A 66 9.43 -5.58 -11.05
CA ASN A 66 10.46 -6.06 -10.14
C ASN A 66 11.16 -4.89 -9.44
N VAL A 67 11.61 -5.11 -8.21
CA VAL A 67 12.32 -4.11 -7.40
C VAL A 67 13.82 -4.41 -7.43
N TYR A 68 14.61 -3.41 -7.78
CA TYR A 68 16.07 -3.47 -7.78
C TYR A 68 16.65 -2.35 -6.92
N ASP A 69 17.79 -2.60 -6.28
CA ASP A 69 18.46 -1.61 -5.42
C ASP A 69 19.28 -0.62 -6.23
N ASP A 70 19.81 -1.03 -7.39
CA ASP A 70 20.78 -0.30 -8.20
C ASP A 70 20.16 0.43 -9.40
N ARG A 71 18.93 0.10 -9.77
CA ARG A 71 18.25 0.66 -10.94
C ARG A 71 16.74 0.62 -10.84
N LYS A 72 16.05 1.35 -11.71
CA LYS A 72 14.63 1.13 -11.98
C LYS A 72 14.43 -0.11 -12.85
N ALA A 73 13.40 -0.88 -12.57
CA ALA A 73 12.95 -1.92 -13.47
C ALA A 73 12.47 -1.32 -14.80
N GLU A 74 12.56 -2.05 -15.88
CA GLU A 74 11.88 -1.68 -17.11
C GLU A 74 10.35 -1.82 -16.94
N PRO A 75 9.54 -0.98 -17.61
CA PRO A 75 8.08 -1.04 -17.45
C PRO A 75 7.44 -2.39 -17.81
N ASP A 76 8.13 -3.21 -18.62
CA ASP A 76 7.67 -4.53 -19.04
C ASP A 76 8.25 -5.67 -18.17
N ASP A 77 9.14 -5.34 -17.22
CA ASP A 77 9.73 -6.28 -16.27
C ASP A 77 8.78 -6.51 -15.08
N THR A 78 7.62 -7.09 -15.38
CA THR A 78 6.52 -7.24 -14.43
C THR A 78 6.65 -8.47 -13.56
N VAL A 79 6.16 -8.39 -12.32
CA VAL A 79 6.02 -9.55 -11.44
C VAL A 79 4.80 -10.40 -11.83
N PRO A 80 4.76 -11.71 -11.47
CA PRO A 80 3.58 -12.55 -11.70
C PRO A 80 2.29 -12.03 -11.05
N CYS A 81 1.15 -12.28 -11.69
CA CYS A 81 -0.19 -11.97 -11.14
C CYS A 81 -0.68 -13.09 -10.21
N ASP A 82 0.09 -13.42 -9.17
CA ASP A 82 -0.11 -14.57 -8.28
C ASP A 82 -0.64 -14.19 -6.89
N ASN A 83 -0.88 -12.91 -6.65
CA ASN A 83 -1.28 -12.32 -5.38
C ASN A 83 -0.28 -12.55 -4.23
N LYS A 84 0.99 -12.81 -4.56
CA LYS A 84 2.07 -13.12 -3.60
C LYS A 84 3.35 -12.36 -3.90
N THR A 85 3.77 -12.37 -5.16
CA THR A 85 5.02 -11.74 -5.58
C THR A 85 4.85 -10.22 -5.51
N GLU A 86 5.67 -9.60 -4.70
CA GLU A 86 5.66 -8.15 -4.50
C GLU A 86 6.42 -7.44 -5.62
N GLY A 87 5.91 -6.27 -6.01
CA GLY A 87 6.54 -5.40 -6.99
C GLY A 87 6.24 -3.93 -6.72
N GLU A 88 7.05 -3.05 -7.31
CA GLU A 88 6.78 -1.61 -7.27
C GLU A 88 5.62 -1.28 -8.23
N ILE A 89 4.66 -0.52 -7.73
CA ILE A 89 3.54 -0.03 -8.53
C ILE A 89 4.02 1.10 -9.42
N ILE A 90 3.85 0.93 -10.73
CA ILE A 90 4.12 1.98 -11.71
C ILE A 90 2.86 2.34 -12.48
N ILE A 91 2.73 3.61 -12.83
CA ILE A 91 1.52 4.17 -13.41
C ILE A 91 1.85 4.95 -14.68
N LYS A 92 1.06 4.74 -15.72
CA LYS A 92 1.06 5.57 -16.92
C LYS A 92 -0.32 6.17 -17.10
N CYS A 93 -0.41 7.48 -16.95
CA CYS A 93 -1.66 8.26 -17.00
C CYS A 93 -1.44 9.60 -17.74
N PRO A 94 -1.28 9.58 -19.06
CA PRO A 94 -0.85 10.74 -19.83
C PRO A 94 -1.82 11.93 -19.75
N ASN A 95 -3.09 11.67 -19.42
CA ASN A 95 -4.10 12.71 -19.29
C ASN A 95 -4.16 13.36 -17.88
N LYS A 96 -3.39 12.86 -16.93
CA LYS A 96 -3.47 13.28 -15.51
C LYS A 96 -2.17 13.85 -14.96
N THR A 97 -1.02 13.58 -15.57
CA THR A 97 0.29 14.03 -15.08
C THR A 97 1.12 14.70 -16.16
N THR A 98 1.94 15.65 -15.76
CA THR A 98 2.92 16.32 -16.63
C THR A 98 4.25 15.58 -16.71
N TYR A 99 4.41 14.50 -15.94
CA TYR A 99 5.65 13.73 -15.82
C TYR A 99 6.87 14.55 -15.44
N CYS A 100 6.68 15.64 -14.70
CA CYS A 100 7.77 16.47 -14.19
C CYS A 100 7.38 17.21 -12.90
N TYR A 101 8.37 17.53 -12.10
CA TYR A 101 8.28 18.49 -11.00
C TYR A 101 8.90 19.81 -11.44
N VAL A 102 8.19 20.90 -11.21
CA VAL A 102 8.66 22.24 -11.58
C VAL A 102 9.95 22.58 -10.84
N ASN A 103 10.99 22.97 -11.56
CA ASN A 103 12.30 23.35 -11.02
C ASN A 103 12.98 22.25 -10.16
N ASN A 104 12.63 20.98 -10.36
CA ASN A 104 13.24 19.86 -9.64
C ASN A 104 13.54 18.69 -10.59
N GLU A 105 14.61 18.83 -11.38
CA GLU A 105 15.01 17.80 -12.34
C GLU A 105 15.40 16.49 -11.66
N LYS A 106 16.02 16.55 -10.48
CA LYS A 106 16.41 15.34 -9.73
C LYS A 106 15.18 14.54 -9.36
N ALA A 107 14.22 15.13 -8.66
CA ALA A 107 12.98 14.45 -8.28
C ALA A 107 12.20 13.96 -9.52
N THR A 108 12.22 14.72 -10.62
CA THR A 108 11.61 14.30 -11.88
C THR A 108 12.24 13.01 -12.41
N LYS A 109 13.57 12.93 -12.49
CA LYS A 109 14.30 11.73 -12.94
C LYS A 109 14.10 10.55 -11.97
N ASP A 110 14.02 10.84 -10.67
CA ASP A 110 13.81 9.83 -9.65
C ASP A 110 12.38 9.26 -9.67
N LYS A 111 11.39 10.04 -10.11
CA LYS A 111 9.98 9.64 -10.11
C LYS A 111 9.50 9.10 -11.46
N PHE A 112 9.99 9.68 -12.56
CA PHE A 112 9.50 9.35 -13.90
C PHE A 112 10.56 8.69 -14.76
N TYR A 113 10.19 7.60 -15.44
CA TYR A 113 11.07 6.86 -16.33
C TYR A 113 10.28 6.27 -17.51
N LYS A 114 10.74 6.53 -18.73
CA LYS A 114 10.12 6.00 -19.97
C LYS A 114 8.61 6.24 -20.08
N GLY A 115 8.13 7.39 -19.60
CA GLY A 115 6.71 7.72 -19.64
C GLY A 115 5.85 7.02 -18.57
N TRP A 116 6.49 6.46 -17.56
CA TRP A 116 5.87 5.87 -16.38
C TRP A 116 6.27 6.61 -15.11
N MET A 117 5.35 6.68 -14.18
CA MET A 117 5.60 7.16 -12.83
C MET A 117 5.85 5.96 -11.90
N TYR A 118 6.99 5.94 -11.24
CA TYR A 118 7.37 4.98 -10.21
C TYR A 118 6.89 5.50 -8.87
N THR A 119 5.87 4.87 -8.30
CA THR A 119 5.18 5.43 -7.14
C THR A 119 5.97 5.33 -5.85
N GLY A 120 6.86 4.35 -5.74
CA GLY A 120 7.50 3.95 -4.49
C GLY A 120 6.58 3.13 -3.60
N ASP A 121 5.36 2.83 -4.03
CA ASP A 121 4.46 1.93 -3.32
C ASP A 121 4.70 0.50 -3.79
N ILE A 122 4.72 -0.44 -2.87
CA ILE A 122 4.88 -1.86 -3.11
C ILE A 122 3.53 -2.56 -2.95
N GLY A 123 3.28 -3.52 -3.80
CA GLY A 123 2.03 -4.27 -3.75
C GLY A 123 2.13 -5.64 -4.41
N THR A 124 1.00 -6.32 -4.43
CA THR A 124 0.78 -7.55 -5.18
C THR A 124 -0.42 -7.37 -6.11
N TRP A 125 -0.56 -8.22 -7.10
CA TRP A 125 -1.76 -8.28 -7.93
C TRP A 125 -2.19 -9.70 -8.22
N ASN A 126 -3.47 -9.90 -8.45
CA ASN A 126 -4.00 -11.20 -8.81
C ASN A 126 -4.22 -11.33 -10.34
N SER A 127 -4.65 -12.50 -10.79
CA SER A 127 -4.93 -12.81 -12.20
C SER A 127 -6.01 -11.93 -12.83
N GLU A 128 -6.87 -11.31 -12.01
CA GLU A 128 -7.90 -10.37 -12.45
C GLU A 128 -7.43 -8.91 -12.39
N GLN A 129 -6.13 -8.68 -12.10
CA GLN A 129 -5.50 -7.37 -11.97
C GLN A 129 -6.07 -6.48 -10.84
N PHE A 130 -6.50 -7.08 -9.74
CA PHE A 130 -6.75 -6.35 -8.51
C PHE A 130 -5.44 -6.14 -7.76
N PHE A 131 -5.19 -4.90 -7.37
CA PHE A 131 -3.97 -4.48 -6.67
C PHE A 131 -4.19 -4.46 -5.17
N THR A 132 -3.26 -5.02 -4.41
CA THR A 132 -3.21 -4.92 -2.94
C THR A 132 -1.94 -4.21 -2.54
N ILE A 133 -2.06 -3.10 -1.83
CA ILE A 133 -0.92 -2.30 -1.37
C ILE A 133 -0.30 -2.98 -0.15
N ALA A 134 1.01 -3.22 -0.20
CA ALA A 134 1.76 -3.78 0.92
C ALA A 134 2.39 -2.70 1.81
N GLY A 135 2.84 -1.61 1.22
CA GLY A 135 3.47 -0.48 1.91
C GLY A 135 4.30 0.39 0.97
N ARG A 136 5.16 1.21 1.57
CA ARG A 136 6.12 2.05 0.85
C ARG A 136 7.48 1.36 0.75
N LYS A 137 8.17 1.53 -0.38
CA LYS A 137 9.55 1.07 -0.57
C LYS A 137 10.50 1.72 0.44
N ASP A 138 10.32 3.02 0.67
CA ASP A 138 11.19 3.82 1.54
C ASP A 138 10.97 3.52 3.04
N ASP A 139 9.80 2.98 3.41
CA ASP A 139 9.46 2.65 4.80
C ASP A 139 9.74 1.17 5.13
N MET A 140 10.21 0.39 4.15
CA MET A 140 10.46 -1.03 4.30
C MET A 140 11.62 -1.27 5.28
N ILE A 141 11.35 -2.10 6.29
CA ILE A 141 12.33 -2.53 7.29
C ILE A 141 13.01 -3.80 6.79
N ILE A 142 14.34 -3.80 6.73
CA ILE A 142 15.11 -4.98 6.32
C ILE A 142 15.66 -5.68 7.56
N SER A 143 15.02 -6.75 7.97
CA SER A 143 15.41 -7.53 9.14
C SER A 143 15.88 -8.92 8.75
N LYS A 144 17.15 -9.26 8.97
CA LYS A 144 17.76 -10.54 8.58
C LYS A 144 17.59 -10.89 7.09
N GLY A 145 17.48 -9.89 6.22
CA GLY A 145 17.26 -10.09 4.79
C GLY A 145 15.78 -10.28 4.39
N GLU A 146 14.86 -10.18 5.34
CA GLU A 146 13.42 -10.19 5.07
C GLU A 146 12.88 -8.76 4.97
N ASN A 147 12.03 -8.52 3.99
CA ASN A 147 11.35 -7.25 3.77
C ASN A 147 10.08 -7.21 4.63
N ILE A 148 10.01 -6.25 5.55
CA ILE A 148 8.89 -6.07 6.46
C ILE A 148 8.27 -4.69 6.21
N TYR A 149 6.98 -4.66 5.94
CA TYR A 149 6.24 -3.41 5.75
C TYR A 149 5.53 -3.02 7.04
N PRO A 150 5.85 -1.85 7.64
CA PRO A 150 5.25 -1.36 8.87
C PRO A 150 3.72 -1.39 8.85
N ALA A 151 3.11 -0.96 7.75
CA ALA A 151 1.66 -0.87 7.60
C ALA A 151 0.92 -2.18 7.89
N ARG A 152 1.50 -3.34 7.51
CA ARG A 152 0.90 -4.65 7.79
C ARG A 152 0.88 -4.99 9.28
N ILE A 153 1.91 -4.57 10.01
CA ILE A 153 1.98 -4.78 11.46
C ILE A 153 1.06 -3.79 12.16
N GLU A 154 1.03 -2.55 11.71
CA GLU A 154 0.15 -1.50 12.21
C GLU A 154 -1.32 -1.88 12.07
N GLU A 155 -1.72 -2.47 10.94
CA GLU A 155 -3.08 -2.98 10.71
C GLU A 155 -3.48 -4.01 11.78
N ILE A 156 -2.61 -4.98 12.04
CA ILE A 156 -2.86 -6.02 13.05
C ILE A 156 -2.93 -5.41 14.46
N LEU A 157 -2.01 -4.51 14.81
CA LEU A 157 -1.97 -3.89 16.12
C LEU A 157 -3.18 -2.98 16.33
N ASN A 158 -3.57 -2.17 15.35
CA ASN A 158 -4.72 -1.26 15.42
C ASN A 158 -6.06 -2.02 15.47
N SER A 159 -6.11 -3.28 15.01
CA SER A 159 -7.30 -4.12 15.17
C SER A 159 -7.53 -4.61 16.60
N HIS A 160 -6.52 -4.49 17.48
CA HIS A 160 -6.62 -4.94 18.85
C HIS A 160 -7.40 -3.94 19.72
N PRO A 161 -8.44 -4.36 20.49
CA PRO A 161 -9.34 -3.47 21.22
C PRO A 161 -8.67 -2.58 22.29
N LYS A 162 -7.47 -2.94 22.74
CA LYS A 162 -6.68 -2.15 23.71
C LYS A 162 -5.68 -1.19 23.06
N VAL A 163 -5.61 -1.15 21.74
CA VAL A 163 -4.74 -0.24 20.98
C VAL A 163 -5.61 0.87 20.42
N GLN A 164 -5.26 2.11 20.73
CA GLN A 164 -5.90 3.28 20.15
C GLN A 164 -5.23 3.66 18.84
N GLU A 165 -3.89 3.60 18.82
CA GLU A 165 -3.07 3.94 17.68
C GLU A 165 -1.69 3.29 17.83
N CYS A 166 -1.04 2.93 16.74
CA CYS A 166 0.34 2.49 16.75
C CYS A 166 1.11 3.01 15.54
N ILE A 167 2.43 3.11 15.72
CA ILE A 167 3.41 3.38 14.67
C ILE A 167 4.47 2.29 14.75
N VAL A 168 4.82 1.72 13.60
CA VAL A 168 5.88 0.71 13.46
C VAL A 168 7.03 1.29 12.67
N THR A 169 8.26 1.05 13.13
CA THR A 169 9.48 1.52 12.45
C THR A 169 10.62 0.54 12.63
N GLY A 170 11.61 0.62 11.73
CA GLY A 170 12.90 -0.04 11.90
C GLY A 170 13.78 0.70 12.91
N VAL A 171 14.45 -0.04 13.77
CA VAL A 171 15.51 0.48 14.62
C VAL A 171 16.80 -0.29 14.32
N PRO A 172 17.97 0.38 14.25
CA PRO A 172 19.23 -0.29 13.95
C PRO A 172 19.54 -1.42 14.94
N ASP A 173 19.94 -2.58 14.43
CA ASP A 173 20.36 -3.75 15.21
C ASP A 173 21.66 -4.32 14.64
N SER A 174 22.64 -4.57 15.51
CA SER A 174 23.98 -4.99 15.10
C SER A 174 24.04 -6.38 14.46
N THR A 175 23.03 -7.23 14.67
CA THR A 175 22.98 -8.60 14.18
C THR A 175 21.94 -8.84 13.10
N ARG A 176 20.94 -7.97 13.00
CA ARG A 176 19.78 -8.14 12.11
C ARG A 176 19.71 -7.09 11.01
N GLY A 177 20.59 -6.07 11.04
CA GLY A 177 20.48 -4.86 10.26
C GLY A 177 19.47 -3.91 10.91
N GLU A 178 18.21 -4.28 10.93
CA GLU A 178 17.15 -3.58 11.64
C GLU A 178 16.30 -4.56 12.48
N CYS A 179 15.73 -4.04 13.57
CA CYS A 179 14.67 -4.67 14.34
C CYS A 179 13.39 -3.88 14.23
N VAL A 180 12.26 -4.57 14.16
CA VAL A 180 10.94 -3.93 14.19
C VAL A 180 10.64 -3.40 15.59
N ALA A 181 10.31 -2.13 15.70
CA ALA A 181 9.83 -1.48 16.91
C ALA A 181 8.42 -0.94 16.69
N ALA A 182 7.52 -1.22 17.65
CA ALA A 182 6.16 -0.68 17.62
C ALA A 182 5.97 0.28 18.81
N TYR A 183 5.51 1.49 18.53
CA TYR A 183 5.08 2.48 19.52
C TYR A 183 3.57 2.47 19.58
N VAL A 184 3.01 2.17 20.75
CA VAL A 184 1.58 1.92 20.91
C VAL A 184 0.96 2.90 21.90
N ILE A 185 -0.11 3.58 21.48
CA ILE A 185 -1.01 4.33 22.35
C ILE A 185 -2.13 3.40 22.79
N LYS A 186 -2.31 3.25 24.10
CA LYS A 186 -3.36 2.38 24.64
C LYS A 186 -4.72 3.07 24.56
N ALA A 187 -5.76 2.28 24.30
CA ALA A 187 -7.14 2.74 24.33
C ALA A 187 -7.64 3.06 25.75
N ASP A 188 -7.04 2.45 26.77
CA ASP A 188 -7.32 2.66 28.18
C ASP A 188 -6.04 2.54 29.02
N GLU A 189 -6.11 2.85 30.34
CA GLU A 189 -4.98 2.72 31.26
C GLU A 189 -4.64 1.28 31.65
N SER A 190 -5.33 0.28 31.12
CA SER A 190 -5.08 -1.12 31.45
C SER A 190 -3.68 -1.56 30.98
N PRO A 191 -2.97 -2.41 31.74
CA PRO A 191 -1.67 -2.88 31.29
C PRO A 191 -1.82 -3.75 30.04
N VAL A 192 -1.10 -3.37 28.97
CA VAL A 192 -0.92 -4.19 27.76
C VAL A 192 0.37 -4.98 27.97
N SER A 193 0.29 -6.30 28.04
CA SER A 193 1.48 -7.13 28.07
C SER A 193 1.87 -7.57 26.66
N TYR A 194 3.16 -7.82 26.44
CA TYR A 194 3.71 -8.31 25.18
C TYR A 194 3.00 -9.61 24.69
N THR A 195 2.52 -10.44 25.61
CA THR A 195 1.78 -11.67 25.28
C THR A 195 0.43 -11.43 24.61
N HIS A 196 -0.17 -10.26 24.80
CA HIS A 196 -1.43 -9.88 24.16
C HIS A 196 -1.24 -9.33 22.72
N LEU A 197 -0.01 -8.93 22.37
CA LEU A 197 0.33 -8.37 21.06
C LEU A 197 1.04 -9.38 20.15
N ARG A 198 1.25 -10.62 20.63
CA ARG A 198 1.89 -11.66 19.82
C ARG A 198 0.89 -12.17 18.79
N ALA A 199 1.10 -11.80 17.52
CA ALA A 199 0.38 -12.38 16.40
C ALA A 199 0.69 -13.88 16.29
N HIS A 200 -0.33 -14.67 16.09
CA HIS A 200 -0.21 -16.10 15.78
C HIS A 200 0.08 -16.28 14.30
#